data_e28e660f1baac36eecff6f3f792d7aff
#
_entry.id   e28e660f1baac36eecff6f3f792d7aff
#
_cell.length_a   1.000
_cell.length_b   1.000
_cell.length_c   1.000
_cell.angle_alpha   90.00
_cell.angle_beta   90.00
_cell.angle_gamma   90.00
#
_symmetry.space_group_name_H-M   'P 1'
#
loop_
_entity.id
_entity.type
_entity.pdbx_description
1 polymer ?
#
loop_
_entity_poly.entity_id
_entity_poly.type
_entity_poly.pdbx_seq_one_letter_code
_entity_poly.pdbx_strand_id
1 'polypeptide(L)'
;IMPWFHGRHLWREMILRIYWEEQQTPSVECPLGDFFACGWGEYAQISSLPVCVNPGSSFNCYWEMPFRRKCKITMTNISDERTTLFYQINYTLTEIPEDCAYFHASFRRVNPLPYGEVYTILDNVKGQGHYVGTYMAWGTNNNGWWGEGEIKFYIDGDSSFPTICGTGTEDYFCGSYDFENPETHD
;
A
#
# COMPACT_ATOMS: atom_id res chain seq x y z
N ILE A 1 -12.99 4.53 -6.58
CA ILE A 1 -12.26 5.43 -7.51
C ILE A 1 -12.07 4.70 -8.82
N MET A 2 -12.38 5.34 -9.92
CA MET A 2 -12.21 4.76 -11.25
C MET A 2 -11.47 5.77 -12.13
N PRO A 3 -10.17 5.58 -12.36
CA PRO A 3 -9.43 6.38 -13.31
C PRO A 3 -9.78 5.95 -14.74
N TRP A 4 -10.25 6.88 -15.52
CA TRP A 4 -10.65 6.63 -16.91
C TRP A 4 -9.51 7.05 -17.84
N PHE A 5 -8.44 6.28 -18.00
CA PHE A 5 -7.52 6.46 -19.14
C PHE A 5 -6.38 5.44 -19.28
N HIS A 6 -5.82 5.37 -20.46
CA HIS A 6 -4.98 4.37 -21.08
C HIS A 6 -3.46 4.67 -21.00
N GLY A 7 -2.95 5.21 -19.89
CA GLY A 7 -1.50 5.39 -19.73
C GLY A 7 -0.97 4.50 -18.60
N ARG A 8 -0.01 3.62 -18.89
CA ARG A 8 0.65 2.76 -17.89
C ARG A 8 1.23 3.52 -16.70
N HIS A 9 1.44 4.82 -16.83
CA HIS A 9 2.06 5.65 -15.80
C HIS A 9 1.07 6.47 -14.98
N LEU A 10 -0.15 6.65 -15.44
CA LEU A 10 -1.12 7.54 -14.82
C LEU A 10 -1.42 7.17 -13.36
N TRP A 11 -1.49 5.89 -13.03
CA TRP A 11 -1.75 5.45 -11.66
C TRP A 11 -0.59 5.75 -10.70
N ARG A 12 0.63 5.93 -11.22
CA ARG A 12 1.79 6.41 -10.49
C ARG A 12 1.86 7.94 -10.42
N GLU A 13 1.30 8.62 -11.37
CA GLU A 13 1.31 10.07 -11.51
C GLU A 13 0.12 10.76 -10.81
N MET A 14 -0.86 9.97 -10.40
CA MET A 14 -1.96 10.42 -9.55
C MET A 14 -1.60 10.20 -8.08
N ILE A 15 -1.36 11.26 -7.35
CA ILE A 15 -0.93 11.18 -5.94
C ILE A 15 -2.10 11.43 -5.01
N LEU A 16 -2.46 10.39 -4.25
CA LEU A 16 -3.46 10.46 -3.18
C LEU A 16 -2.82 10.99 -1.91
N ARG A 17 -3.45 12.00 -1.29
CA ARG A 17 -3.07 12.47 0.04
C ARG A 17 -4.28 12.56 0.94
N ILE A 18 -4.09 12.16 2.21
CA ILE A 18 -5.13 12.29 3.25
C ILE A 18 -4.51 13.01 4.45
N TYR A 19 -5.25 13.98 4.96
CA TYR A 19 -4.88 14.79 6.11
C TYR A 19 -5.97 14.67 7.17
N TRP A 20 -5.54 14.40 8.38
CA TRP A 20 -6.43 14.39 9.53
C TRP A 20 -6.38 15.71 10.26
N GLU A 21 -7.53 16.13 10.75
CA GLU A 21 -7.68 17.36 11.51
C GLU A 21 -7.11 18.59 10.77
N GLU A 22 -6.26 19.36 11.42
CA GLU A 22 -5.61 20.55 10.84
C GLU A 22 -4.14 20.30 10.42
N GLN A 23 -3.78 19.04 10.20
CA GLN A 23 -2.41 18.70 9.79
C GLN A 23 -2.04 19.35 8.46
N GLN A 24 -0.81 19.85 8.40
CA GLN A 24 -0.22 20.41 7.18
C GLN A 24 0.51 19.33 6.36
N THR A 25 1.03 18.32 7.04
CA THR A 25 1.68 17.16 6.42
C THR A 25 0.68 16.03 6.26
N PRO A 26 0.60 15.36 5.10
CA PRO A 26 -0.33 14.27 4.91
C PRO A 26 0.06 13.05 5.76
N SER A 27 -0.93 12.38 6.32
CA SER A 27 -0.77 11.07 6.96
C SER A 27 -0.80 9.92 5.96
N VAL A 28 -1.37 10.15 4.80
CA VAL A 28 -1.32 9.24 3.66
C VAL A 28 -0.75 10.03 2.48
N GLU A 29 0.32 9.53 1.88
CA GLU A 29 0.87 10.03 0.62
C GLU A 29 1.37 8.87 -0.22
N CYS A 30 0.62 8.51 -1.24
CA CYS A 30 0.91 7.38 -2.10
C CYS A 30 0.45 7.64 -3.53
N PRO A 31 1.13 7.07 -4.55
CA PRO A 31 0.54 6.95 -5.87
C PRO A 31 -0.78 6.15 -5.80
N LEU A 32 -1.74 6.55 -6.62
CA LEU A 32 -3.08 5.96 -6.59
C LEU A 32 -3.07 4.45 -6.81
N GLY A 33 -2.34 3.98 -7.82
CA GLY A 33 -2.24 2.55 -8.12
C GLY A 33 -1.62 1.76 -6.98
N ASP A 34 -0.55 2.29 -6.38
CA ASP A 34 0.15 1.64 -5.29
C ASP A 34 -0.72 1.54 -4.02
N PHE A 35 -1.51 2.58 -3.73
CA PHE A 35 -2.46 2.55 -2.61
C PHE A 35 -3.51 1.43 -2.74
N PHE A 36 -3.88 1.09 -3.97
CA PHE A 36 -4.82 0.01 -4.28
C PHE A 36 -4.15 -1.29 -4.77
N ALA A 37 -2.87 -1.50 -4.45
CA ALA A 37 -2.11 -2.70 -4.79
C ALA A 37 -1.95 -2.95 -6.31
N CYS A 38 -1.96 -1.91 -7.12
CA CYS A 38 -1.72 -1.93 -8.57
C CYS A 38 -0.47 -1.11 -8.94
N GLY A 39 0.66 -1.40 -8.29
CA GLY A 39 1.90 -0.63 -8.39
C GLY A 39 2.65 -0.78 -9.71
N TRP A 40 2.30 -1.74 -10.54
CA TRP A 40 2.91 -1.91 -11.87
C TRP A 40 2.31 -1.00 -12.95
N GLY A 41 1.28 -0.20 -12.60
CA GLY A 41 0.57 0.64 -13.56
C GLY A 41 -0.32 -0.13 -14.52
N GLU A 42 -0.56 -1.39 -14.23
CA GLU A 42 -1.44 -2.28 -14.99
C GLU A 42 -2.55 -2.80 -14.09
N TYR A 43 -3.67 -3.16 -14.71
CA TYR A 43 -4.77 -3.78 -14.00
C TYR A 43 -4.36 -5.14 -13.45
N ALA A 44 -4.62 -5.33 -12.17
CA ALA A 44 -4.62 -6.63 -11.54
C ALA A 44 -5.92 -6.78 -10.75
N GLN A 45 -6.52 -7.94 -10.80
CA GLN A 45 -7.66 -8.26 -9.95
C GLN A 45 -7.18 -8.46 -8.52
N ILE A 46 -7.44 -7.49 -7.67
CA ILE A 46 -7.10 -7.57 -6.25
C ILE A 46 -8.36 -7.89 -5.45
N SER A 47 -8.27 -8.87 -4.58
CA SER A 47 -9.34 -9.25 -3.68
C SER A 47 -8.78 -9.51 -2.29
N SER A 48 -8.88 -8.51 -1.43
CA SER A 48 -8.48 -8.61 -0.02
C SER A 48 -9.54 -7.92 0.85
N LEU A 49 -9.44 -8.09 2.16
CA LEU A 49 -10.37 -7.43 3.09
C LEU A 49 -10.31 -5.89 2.96
N PRO A 50 -9.11 -5.26 2.97
CA PRO A 50 -9.05 -3.79 2.96
C PRO A 50 -9.07 -3.17 1.57
N VAL A 51 -8.69 -3.89 0.53
CA VAL A 51 -8.56 -3.36 -0.83
C VAL A 51 -9.10 -4.34 -1.85
N CYS A 52 -9.91 -3.83 -2.77
CA CYS A 52 -10.44 -4.59 -3.88
C CYS A 52 -10.34 -3.78 -5.18
N VAL A 53 -9.83 -4.40 -6.24
CA VAL A 53 -9.79 -3.83 -7.59
C VAL A 53 -10.63 -4.70 -8.49
N ASN A 54 -11.93 -4.37 -8.58
CA ASN A 54 -12.93 -5.20 -9.23
C ASN A 54 -14.29 -4.46 -9.34
N PRO A 55 -15.03 -4.51 -10.48
CA PRO A 55 -14.58 -4.98 -11.80
C PRO A 55 -13.69 -3.97 -12.52
N GLY A 56 -12.88 -4.45 -13.44
CA GLY A 56 -11.97 -3.60 -14.22
C GLY A 56 -11.08 -2.74 -13.32
N SER A 57 -10.92 -1.47 -13.64
CA SER A 57 -10.10 -0.53 -12.86
C SER A 57 -10.85 0.16 -11.73
N SER A 58 -11.89 -0.46 -11.17
CA SER A 58 -12.61 0.09 -10.02
C SER A 58 -11.84 -0.16 -8.72
N PHE A 59 -11.26 0.87 -8.18
CA PHE A 59 -10.45 0.86 -6.96
C PHE A 59 -11.31 1.07 -5.72
N ASN A 60 -11.34 0.10 -4.82
CA ASN A 60 -12.15 0.12 -3.61
C ASN A 60 -11.25 -0.05 -2.38
N CYS A 61 -11.48 0.78 -1.37
CA CYS A 61 -10.77 0.74 -0.10
C CYS A 61 -11.78 0.63 1.04
N TYR A 62 -11.55 -0.29 1.94
CA TYR A 62 -12.39 -0.59 3.10
C TYR A 62 -11.64 -0.42 4.43
N TRP A 63 -10.46 0.20 4.41
CA TRP A 63 -9.80 0.62 5.63
C TRP A 63 -10.72 1.57 6.42
N GLU A 64 -10.96 1.27 7.66
CA GLU A 64 -11.58 2.22 8.57
C GLU A 64 -10.59 3.37 8.84
N MET A 65 -11.08 4.59 8.66
CA MET A 65 -10.26 5.80 8.77
C MET A 65 -10.94 6.79 9.72
N PRO A 66 -10.88 6.54 11.03
CA PRO A 66 -11.52 7.43 12.01
C PRO A 66 -10.85 8.80 12.02
N PHE A 67 -11.67 9.84 12.18
CA PHE A 67 -11.21 11.21 12.40
C PHE A 67 -12.18 11.93 13.33
N ARG A 68 -11.73 12.91 14.09
CA ARG A 68 -12.52 13.53 15.14
C ARG A 68 -13.29 14.77 14.69
N ARG A 69 -12.68 15.58 13.82
CA ARG A 69 -13.26 16.84 13.38
C ARG A 69 -13.23 17.05 11.89
N LYS A 70 -12.12 16.70 11.25
CA LYS A 70 -11.87 17.01 9.85
C LYS A 70 -11.03 15.95 9.15
N CYS A 71 -11.49 15.59 7.96
CA CYS A 71 -10.72 14.82 6.99
C CYS A 71 -10.61 15.63 5.70
N LYS A 72 -9.38 15.74 5.17
CA LYS A 72 -9.13 16.34 3.86
C LYS A 72 -8.46 15.32 2.98
N ILE A 73 -9.10 15.01 1.85
CA ILE A 73 -8.54 14.10 0.84
C ILE A 73 -8.25 14.92 -0.41
N THR A 74 -7.06 14.78 -0.95
CA THR A 74 -6.65 15.43 -2.19
C THR A 74 -6.10 14.43 -3.19
N MET A 75 -6.29 14.74 -4.46
CA MET A 75 -5.68 14.03 -5.57
C MET A 75 -4.90 15.03 -6.41
N THR A 76 -3.62 14.75 -6.63
CA THR A 76 -2.76 15.58 -7.49
C THR A 76 -2.36 14.77 -8.70
N ASN A 77 -2.61 15.28 -9.88
CA ASN A 77 -2.06 14.76 -11.11
C ASN A 77 -0.72 15.48 -11.37
N ILE A 78 0.38 14.73 -11.39
CA ILE A 78 1.73 15.24 -11.66
C ILE A 78 2.17 15.01 -13.11
N SER A 79 1.30 14.41 -13.94
CA SER A 79 1.53 14.25 -15.38
C SER A 79 1.10 15.51 -16.16
N ASP A 80 1.55 15.60 -17.40
CA ASP A 80 1.12 16.65 -18.33
C ASP A 80 -0.23 16.33 -19.02
N GLU A 81 -0.78 15.14 -18.77
CA GLU A 81 -2.02 14.68 -19.40
C GLU A 81 -3.25 14.99 -18.53
N ARG A 82 -4.33 15.37 -19.18
CA ARG A 82 -5.62 15.53 -18.52
C ARG A 82 -6.23 14.17 -18.22
N THR A 83 -6.76 14.02 -17.00
CA THR A 83 -7.48 12.82 -16.61
C THR A 83 -8.80 13.18 -15.93
N THR A 84 -9.72 12.24 -15.96
CA THR A 84 -11.00 12.33 -15.22
C THR A 84 -11.01 11.29 -14.11
N LEU A 85 -11.38 11.71 -12.92
CA LEU A 85 -11.49 10.86 -11.75
C LEU A 85 -12.95 10.82 -11.30
N PHE A 86 -13.53 9.64 -11.26
CA PHE A 86 -14.81 9.39 -10.59
C PHE A 86 -14.53 8.82 -9.22
N TYR A 87 -15.17 9.36 -8.19
CA TYR A 87 -15.00 8.87 -6.83
C TYR A 87 -16.28 8.92 -6.02
N GLN A 88 -16.33 8.06 -5.03
CA GLN A 88 -17.36 8.06 -3.99
C GLN A 88 -16.67 7.78 -2.65
N ILE A 89 -17.07 8.51 -1.62
CA ILE A 89 -16.60 8.33 -0.24
C ILE A 89 -17.83 8.17 0.63
N ASN A 90 -17.90 7.06 1.33
CA ASN A 90 -18.92 6.82 2.33
C ASN A 90 -18.34 7.12 3.71
N TYR A 91 -19.08 7.81 4.54
CA TYR A 91 -18.70 8.09 5.92
C TYR A 91 -19.91 8.13 6.83
N THR A 92 -19.68 7.95 8.11
CA THR A 92 -20.70 8.07 9.16
C THR A 92 -20.29 9.13 10.16
N LEU A 93 -21.26 9.82 10.73
CA LEU A 93 -21.03 10.72 11.86
C LEU A 93 -21.30 9.93 13.14
N THR A 94 -20.27 9.69 13.92
CA THR A 94 -20.33 8.93 15.16
C THR A 94 -19.31 9.48 16.16
N GLU A 95 -19.46 9.13 17.41
CA GLU A 95 -18.43 9.39 18.41
C GLU A 95 -17.22 8.49 18.16
N ILE A 96 -16.05 9.08 18.17
CA ILE A 96 -14.77 8.38 17.99
C ILE A 96 -14.10 8.22 19.36
N PRO A 97 -13.77 7.00 19.79
CA PRO A 97 -13.03 6.78 21.03
C PRO A 97 -11.71 7.56 21.09
N GLU A 98 -11.33 8.04 22.27
CA GLU A 98 -10.12 8.84 22.45
C GLU A 98 -8.84 8.09 22.10
N ASP A 99 -8.82 6.78 22.33
CA ASP A 99 -7.70 5.89 22.02
C ASP A 99 -7.65 5.40 20.57
N CYS A 100 -8.61 5.80 19.74
CA CYS A 100 -8.63 5.42 18.33
C CYS A 100 -7.51 6.10 17.55
N ALA A 101 -6.69 5.30 16.87
CA ALA A 101 -5.57 5.78 16.07
C ALA A 101 -6.04 6.27 14.69
N TYR A 102 -5.29 7.19 14.11
CA TYR A 102 -5.48 7.63 12.72
C TYR A 102 -4.81 6.66 11.74
N PHE A 103 -5.39 6.52 10.57
CA PHE A 103 -4.79 5.73 9.50
C PHE A 103 -3.63 6.49 8.84
N HIS A 104 -2.53 5.78 8.62
CA HIS A 104 -1.35 6.26 7.92
C HIS A 104 -0.95 5.30 6.81
N ALA A 105 -0.46 5.83 5.69
CA ALA A 105 0.15 5.04 4.64
C ALA A 105 1.26 5.84 3.95
N SER A 106 2.33 5.16 3.61
CA SER A 106 3.48 5.73 2.91
C SER A 106 3.86 4.91 1.70
N PHE A 107 4.54 5.54 0.77
CA PHE A 107 5.10 4.92 -0.43
C PHE A 107 6.62 4.98 -0.39
N ARG A 108 7.26 3.86 -0.71
CA ARG A 108 8.71 3.78 -0.91
C ARG A 108 9.02 3.02 -2.19
N ARG A 109 10.07 3.41 -2.87
CA ARG A 109 10.53 2.74 -4.07
C ARG A 109 12.05 2.79 -4.17
N VAL A 110 12.66 1.61 -4.37
CA VAL A 110 14.06 1.47 -4.77
C VAL A 110 14.09 0.57 -6.00
N ASN A 111 14.71 1.00 -7.08
CA ASN A 111 14.81 0.21 -8.30
C ASN A 111 16.03 0.65 -9.13
N PRO A 112 17.02 -0.21 -9.36
CA PRO A 112 17.16 -1.50 -8.71
C PRO A 112 17.56 -1.38 -7.25
N LEU A 113 17.19 -2.36 -6.43
CA LEU A 113 17.79 -2.54 -5.12
C LEU A 113 19.20 -3.08 -5.31
N PRO A 114 20.26 -2.44 -4.79
CA PRO A 114 21.62 -2.96 -4.91
C PRO A 114 21.74 -4.34 -4.26
N TYR A 115 22.57 -5.20 -4.85
CA TYR A 115 22.77 -6.56 -4.35
C TYR A 115 23.29 -6.56 -2.92
N GLY A 116 22.66 -7.34 -2.06
CA GLY A 116 23.02 -7.47 -0.65
C GLY A 116 22.50 -6.33 0.25
N GLU A 117 21.84 -5.31 -0.31
CA GLU A 117 21.27 -4.22 0.48
C GLU A 117 19.90 -4.57 1.05
N VAL A 118 19.65 -4.04 2.24
CA VAL A 118 18.36 -4.20 2.90
C VAL A 118 17.33 -3.20 2.34
N TYR A 119 16.17 -3.68 1.93
CA TYR A 119 15.05 -2.81 1.61
C TYR A 119 14.28 -2.42 2.88
N THR A 120 14.28 -1.15 3.20
CA THR A 120 13.52 -0.63 4.33
C THR A 120 12.08 -0.37 3.93
N ILE A 121 11.15 -1.17 4.46
CA ILE A 121 9.71 -1.01 4.22
C ILE A 121 9.18 0.19 4.98
N LEU A 122 9.46 0.28 6.28
CA LEU A 122 9.01 1.34 7.17
C LEU A 122 10.09 1.60 8.23
N ASP A 123 10.32 2.86 8.58
CA ASP A 123 11.26 3.24 9.63
C ASP A 123 10.81 4.49 10.39
N ASN A 124 11.45 4.71 11.53
CA ASN A 124 11.29 5.91 12.36
C ASN A 124 9.85 6.22 12.79
N VAL A 125 8.97 5.23 12.84
CA VAL A 125 7.63 5.38 13.37
C VAL A 125 7.73 5.54 14.89
N LYS A 126 7.13 6.59 15.41
CA LYS A 126 7.08 6.88 16.87
C LYS A 126 5.65 7.05 17.31
N GLY A 127 5.30 6.42 18.40
CA GLY A 127 3.97 6.46 18.97
C GLY A 127 3.41 5.07 19.22
N GLN A 128 2.14 5.01 19.56
CA GLN A 128 1.40 3.77 19.78
C GLN A 128 0.47 3.52 18.58
N GLY A 129 0.45 2.29 18.09
CA GLY A 129 -0.41 1.93 16.96
C GLY A 129 -0.23 0.48 16.53
N HIS A 130 -0.78 0.16 15.37
CA HIS A 130 -0.69 -1.14 14.75
C HIS A 130 -0.13 -1.02 13.34
N TYR A 131 0.84 -1.85 13.01
CA TYR A 131 1.24 -2.08 11.63
C TYR A 131 0.22 -3.03 10.99
N VAL A 132 -0.49 -2.51 9.98
CA VAL A 132 -1.66 -3.21 9.41
C VAL A 132 -1.38 -3.91 8.09
N GLY A 133 -0.20 -3.71 7.51
CA GLY A 133 0.23 -4.46 6.32
C GLY A 133 1.12 -3.69 5.37
N THR A 134 1.57 -4.42 4.35
CA THR A 134 2.37 -3.92 3.24
C THR A 134 1.88 -4.50 1.93
N TYR A 135 1.73 -3.66 0.93
CA TYR A 135 1.73 -4.07 -0.46
C TYR A 135 3.16 -3.94 -1.02
N MET A 136 3.64 -4.97 -1.69
CA MET A 136 4.97 -4.98 -2.30
C MET A 136 4.86 -5.29 -3.79
N ALA A 137 5.35 -4.37 -4.64
CA ALA A 137 5.60 -4.65 -6.04
C ALA A 137 7.06 -5.10 -6.18
N TRP A 138 7.26 -6.38 -6.39
CA TRP A 138 8.57 -7.02 -6.42
C TRP A 138 8.96 -7.44 -7.83
N GLY A 139 10.01 -6.85 -8.36
CA GLY A 139 10.58 -7.26 -9.65
C GLY A 139 11.88 -8.01 -9.43
N THR A 140 11.93 -9.28 -9.80
CA THR A 140 13.17 -10.05 -9.85
C THR A 140 13.96 -9.72 -11.11
N ASN A 141 15.29 -9.73 -11.00
CA ASN A 141 16.19 -9.49 -12.14
C ASN A 141 16.75 -10.80 -12.72
N ASN A 142 16.12 -11.93 -12.40
CA ASN A 142 16.48 -13.27 -12.87
C ASN A 142 15.23 -14.13 -12.99
N ASN A 143 15.38 -15.33 -13.54
CA ASN A 143 14.29 -16.31 -13.68
C ASN A 143 14.26 -17.33 -12.53
N GLY A 144 14.92 -17.02 -11.41
CA GLY A 144 14.94 -17.88 -10.25
C GLY A 144 13.77 -17.60 -9.29
N TRP A 145 13.77 -18.32 -8.20
CA TRP A 145 12.85 -18.17 -7.10
C TRP A 145 12.91 -16.76 -6.49
N TRP A 146 11.76 -16.16 -6.21
CA TRP A 146 11.66 -14.78 -5.71
C TRP A 146 11.69 -14.66 -4.19
N GLY A 147 11.33 -15.73 -3.48
CA GLY A 147 10.89 -15.66 -2.08
C GLY A 147 12.01 -15.72 -1.04
N GLU A 148 13.27 -15.89 -1.45
CA GLU A 148 14.39 -15.89 -0.49
C GLU A 148 14.59 -14.52 0.16
N GLY A 149 15.24 -14.53 1.30
CA GLY A 149 15.43 -13.37 2.14
C GLY A 149 14.61 -13.47 3.41
N GLU A 150 14.48 -12.38 4.12
CA GLU A 150 13.81 -12.34 5.43
C GLU A 150 13.08 -11.02 5.59
N ILE A 151 11.95 -11.04 6.29
CA ILE A 151 11.36 -9.83 6.82
C ILE A 151 11.66 -9.73 8.32
N LYS A 152 12.08 -8.55 8.77
CA LYS A 152 12.43 -8.28 10.16
C LYS A 152 11.66 -7.09 10.70
N PHE A 153 11.17 -7.23 11.93
CA PHE A 153 10.49 -6.16 12.66
C PHE A 153 11.28 -5.83 13.92
N TYR A 154 11.82 -4.63 13.93
CA TYR A 154 12.48 -4.03 15.09
C TYR A 154 11.46 -3.12 15.78
N ILE A 155 11.04 -3.49 16.98
CA ILE A 155 9.95 -2.87 17.71
C ILE A 155 10.44 -2.44 19.10
N ASP A 156 9.91 -1.33 19.59
CA ASP A 156 10.07 -0.87 20.98
C ASP A 156 11.51 -0.80 21.50
N GLY A 157 12.42 -0.32 20.63
CA GLY A 157 13.82 -0.12 21.00
C GLY A 157 14.76 -1.26 20.66
N ASP A 158 14.29 -2.25 19.93
CA ASP A 158 15.13 -3.28 19.35
C ASP A 158 16.30 -2.67 18.55
N SER A 159 17.48 -3.25 18.66
CA SER A 159 18.67 -2.76 17.94
C SER A 159 19.47 -3.88 17.29
N SER A 160 19.89 -4.86 18.06
CA SER A 160 20.74 -5.97 17.57
C SER A 160 19.94 -7.14 17.02
N PHE A 161 18.76 -7.38 17.61
CA PHE A 161 17.87 -8.47 17.23
C PHE A 161 16.45 -7.94 17.05
N PRO A 162 15.74 -8.38 16.02
CA PRO A 162 14.36 -8.00 15.81
C PRO A 162 13.42 -8.77 16.76
N THR A 163 12.29 -8.17 17.11
CA THR A 163 11.20 -8.88 17.80
C THR A 163 10.64 -10.00 16.94
N ILE A 164 10.52 -9.76 15.62
CA ILE A 164 10.04 -10.76 14.66
C ILE A 164 11.07 -10.89 13.55
N CYS A 165 11.45 -12.13 13.24
CA CYS A 165 12.29 -12.48 12.12
C CYS A 165 11.63 -13.62 11.32
N GLY A 166 11.32 -13.37 10.07
CA GLY A 166 10.86 -14.39 9.14
C GLY A 166 12.01 -15.20 8.56
N THR A 167 11.70 -16.28 7.89
CA THR A 167 12.64 -17.20 7.24
C THR A 167 12.65 -17.08 5.73
N GLY A 168 11.62 -16.50 5.14
CA GLY A 168 11.49 -16.21 3.72
C GLY A 168 10.53 -15.07 3.47
N THR A 169 10.72 -14.30 2.42
CA THR A 169 9.75 -13.26 2.05
C THR A 169 8.44 -13.86 1.58
N GLU A 170 8.46 -15.02 0.95
CA GLU A 170 7.28 -15.77 0.55
C GLU A 170 6.41 -16.18 1.73
N ASP A 171 7.02 -16.51 2.87
CA ASP A 171 6.30 -16.85 4.09
C ASP A 171 5.46 -15.69 4.60
N TYR A 172 6.03 -14.49 4.58
CA TYR A 172 5.32 -13.29 5.02
C TYR A 172 4.22 -12.88 4.05
N PHE A 173 4.48 -12.96 2.73
CA PHE A 173 3.54 -12.55 1.69
C PHE A 173 2.61 -13.69 1.23
N CYS A 174 2.65 -14.86 1.87
CA CYS A 174 1.83 -16.03 1.55
C CYS A 174 1.99 -16.49 0.09
N GLY A 175 3.21 -16.45 -0.43
CA GLY A 175 3.50 -16.67 -1.84
C GLY A 175 4.37 -17.89 -2.14
N SER A 176 4.42 -18.89 -1.26
CA SER A 176 5.23 -20.10 -1.43
C SER A 176 4.84 -20.97 -2.64
N TYR A 177 3.66 -20.75 -3.19
CA TYR A 177 3.17 -21.42 -4.42
C TYR A 177 3.47 -20.61 -5.70
N ASP A 178 4.36 -19.58 -5.60
CA ASP A 178 4.79 -18.70 -6.68
C ASP A 178 3.65 -17.88 -7.36
N PHE A 179 2.50 -17.77 -6.68
CA PHE A 179 1.27 -17.16 -7.18
C PHE A 179 0.73 -17.80 -8.48
N GLU A 180 1.17 -19.02 -8.79
CA GLU A 180 0.63 -19.77 -9.91
C GLU A 180 -0.72 -20.38 -9.53
N ASN A 181 -1.68 -20.26 -10.44
CA ASN A 181 -2.91 -21.05 -10.32
C ASN A 181 -2.58 -22.49 -10.68
N PRO A 182 -2.92 -23.47 -9.83
CA PRO A 182 -2.82 -24.87 -10.23
C PRO A 182 -3.64 -25.07 -11.51
N GLU A 183 -3.04 -25.64 -12.54
CA GLU A 183 -3.81 -26.08 -13.70
C GLU A 183 -4.89 -27.05 -13.19
N THR A 184 -6.15 -26.69 -13.40
CA THR A 184 -7.24 -27.62 -13.21
C THR A 184 -7.10 -28.66 -14.30
N HIS A 185 -6.57 -29.82 -13.96
CA HIS A 185 -6.63 -30.99 -14.84
C HIS A 185 -8.08 -31.46 -14.80
N ASP A 186 -8.84 -31.17 -15.84
CA ASP A 186 -10.13 -31.77 -16.14
C ASP A 186 -9.97 -33.27 -16.51
#